data_7fd282c74d65e7e3d190518427db7779
#
_entry.id   7fd282c74d65e7e3d190518427db7779
#
_cell.length_a   1.000
_cell.length_b   1.000
_cell.length_c   1.000
_cell.angle_alpha   90.00
_cell.angle_beta   90.00
_cell.angle_gamma   90.00
#
_symmetry.space_group_name_H-M   'P 1'
#
loop_
_entity.id
_entity.type
_entity.pdbx_description
1 polymer ?
#
loop_
_entity_poly.entity_id
_entity_poly.type
_entity_poly.pdbx_seq_one_letter_code
_entity_poly.pdbx_strand_id
1 'polypeptide(L)'
;MQLAREWLRASAAGDECFNRKAKDLRAIYHPDQAGHDPSFFLVKGRVERSKDSPSRVEHLLAGLAQLGLPVEAPQDFGMGPIAAVHSPEYLQYFTSAYDRWQALPGDPGPEVVPNIHPNHYAATYPRSVVGQTGWHMSDTNCPIGPRSFAAAYRSAQSALTAAEIVMQ
;
A
#
# COMPACT_ATOMS: atom_id res chain seq x y z
N MET A 1 -30.42 24.69 -30.24
CA MET A 1 -31.21 24.17 -29.11
C MET A 1 -31.31 22.64 -29.05
N GLN A 2 -31.34 21.94 -30.18
CA GLN A 2 -31.48 20.48 -30.23
C GLN A 2 -30.24 19.72 -29.72
N LEU A 3 -29.01 20.13 -30.11
CA LEU A 3 -27.75 19.55 -29.66
C LEU A 3 -27.56 19.64 -28.14
N ALA A 4 -27.96 20.73 -27.50
CA ALA A 4 -27.84 20.88 -26.04
C ALA A 4 -28.79 19.92 -25.29
N ARG A 5 -29.97 19.62 -25.85
CA ARG A 5 -30.93 18.65 -25.29
C ARG A 5 -30.41 17.20 -25.45
N GLU A 6 -29.73 16.88 -26.55
CA GLU A 6 -29.14 15.58 -26.78
C GLU A 6 -27.96 15.34 -25.85
N TRP A 7 -27.13 16.37 -25.65
CA TRP A 7 -26.00 16.29 -24.69
C TRP A 7 -26.46 16.08 -23.25
N LEU A 8 -27.50 16.83 -22.82
CA LEU A 8 -28.09 16.66 -21.50
C LEU A 8 -28.75 15.28 -21.28
N ARG A 9 -29.36 14.70 -22.32
CA ARG A 9 -29.90 13.33 -22.25
C ARG A 9 -28.80 12.28 -22.20
N ALA A 10 -27.71 12.45 -22.94
CA ALA A 10 -26.57 11.54 -22.92
C ALA A 10 -25.86 11.59 -21.55
N SER A 11 -25.75 12.78 -20.92
CA SER A 11 -25.22 12.96 -19.57
C SER A 11 -26.11 12.27 -18.52
N ALA A 12 -27.43 12.50 -18.57
CA ALA A 12 -28.38 11.88 -17.64
C ALA A 12 -28.40 10.33 -17.76
N ALA A 13 -28.34 9.80 -18.97
CA ALA A 13 -28.26 8.35 -19.21
C ALA A 13 -26.91 7.78 -18.72
N GLY A 14 -25.83 8.54 -18.84
CA GLY A 14 -24.52 8.22 -18.28
C GLY A 14 -24.55 8.15 -16.76
N ASP A 15 -25.20 9.12 -16.12
CA ASP A 15 -25.36 9.20 -14.66
C ASP A 15 -26.24 8.06 -14.12
N GLU A 16 -27.31 7.68 -14.81
CA GLU A 16 -28.15 6.54 -14.41
C GLU A 16 -27.41 5.20 -14.58
N CYS A 17 -26.64 5.03 -15.64
CA CYS A 17 -25.83 3.84 -15.86
C CYS A 17 -24.70 3.75 -14.83
N PHE A 18 -24.05 4.87 -14.51
CA PHE A 18 -23.03 4.96 -13.48
C PHE A 18 -23.60 4.66 -12.09
N ASN A 19 -24.74 5.27 -11.72
CA ASN A 19 -25.41 5.03 -10.44
C ASN A 19 -25.90 3.58 -10.28
N ARG A 20 -26.33 2.93 -11.36
CA ARG A 20 -26.74 1.53 -11.33
C ARG A 20 -25.55 0.60 -11.09
N LYS A 21 -24.42 0.82 -11.77
CA LYS A 21 -23.18 0.06 -11.57
C LYS A 21 -22.51 0.35 -10.22
N ALA A 22 -22.64 1.57 -9.72
CA ALA A 22 -22.08 1.94 -8.42
C ALA A 22 -22.75 1.20 -7.26
N LYS A 23 -24.03 0.82 -7.36
CA LYS A 23 -24.75 0.05 -6.32
C LYS A 23 -24.19 -1.34 -6.08
N ASP A 24 -23.52 -1.91 -7.07
CA ASP A 24 -22.89 -3.24 -6.97
C ASP A 24 -21.40 -3.15 -6.58
N LEU A 25 -20.87 -1.94 -6.41
CA LEU A 25 -19.48 -1.73 -5.99
C LEU A 25 -19.35 -2.04 -4.50
N ARG A 26 -18.38 -2.89 -4.17
CA ARG A 26 -17.98 -3.19 -2.78
C ARG A 26 -16.60 -2.60 -2.53
N ALA A 27 -16.45 -1.87 -1.44
CA ALA A 27 -15.19 -1.29 -1.02
C ALA A 27 -14.67 -2.01 0.22
N ILE A 28 -13.44 -2.52 0.14
CA ILE A 28 -12.81 -3.26 1.23
C ILE A 28 -11.66 -2.41 1.79
N TYR A 29 -11.69 -2.15 3.08
CA TYR A 29 -10.66 -1.35 3.74
C TYR A 29 -10.48 -1.73 5.21
N HIS A 30 -9.24 -1.66 5.69
CA HIS A 30 -8.90 -1.78 7.11
C HIS A 30 -8.15 -0.53 7.60
N PRO A 31 -8.51 0.07 8.75
CA PRO A 31 -7.89 1.32 9.23
C PRO A 31 -6.38 1.24 9.43
N ASP A 32 -5.83 0.07 9.75
CA ASP A 32 -4.39 -0.11 9.91
C ASP A 32 -3.59 0.16 8.63
N GLN A 33 -4.23 0.16 7.44
CA GLN A 33 -3.57 0.52 6.18
C GLN A 33 -3.04 1.96 6.20
N ALA A 34 -3.71 2.86 6.94
CA ALA A 34 -3.24 4.23 7.15
C ALA A 34 -1.97 4.31 8.05
N GLY A 35 -1.51 3.19 8.59
CA GLY A 35 -0.28 3.15 9.39
C GLY A 35 1.01 3.26 8.56
N HIS A 36 0.97 3.07 7.25
CA HIS A 36 2.10 3.40 6.37
C HIS A 36 2.02 4.88 5.99
N ASP A 37 2.81 5.69 6.67
CA ASP A 37 2.87 7.15 6.50
C ASP A 37 4.33 7.62 6.48
N PRO A 38 5.06 7.33 5.39
CA PRO A 38 6.45 7.73 5.28
C PRO A 38 6.59 9.25 5.23
N SER A 39 7.53 9.78 6.01
CA SER A 39 7.72 11.22 6.12
C SER A 39 8.43 11.82 4.91
N PHE A 40 9.30 11.05 4.26
CA PHE A 40 10.09 11.50 3.13
C PHE A 40 10.38 10.39 2.12
N PHE A 41 10.88 10.78 0.96
CA PHE A 41 11.53 9.90 0.01
C PHE A 41 12.66 10.66 -0.74
N LEU A 42 13.55 9.91 -1.38
CA LEU A 42 14.66 10.50 -2.12
C LEU A 42 14.37 10.52 -3.62
N VAL A 43 14.35 11.70 -4.21
CA VAL A 43 14.19 11.87 -5.67
C VAL A 43 15.39 12.62 -6.22
N LYS A 44 16.13 11.96 -7.11
CA LYS A 44 17.31 12.60 -7.77
C LYS A 44 18.29 13.22 -6.76
N GLY A 45 18.52 12.55 -5.62
CA GLY A 45 19.40 13.03 -4.55
C GLY A 45 18.81 14.12 -3.65
N ARG A 46 17.53 14.45 -3.76
CA ARG A 46 16.83 15.40 -2.90
C ARG A 46 15.85 14.70 -1.99
N VAL A 47 15.80 15.16 -0.75
CA VAL A 47 14.75 14.77 0.19
C VAL A 47 13.49 15.55 -0.15
N GLU A 48 12.40 14.83 -0.43
CA GLU A 48 11.08 15.40 -0.68
C GLU A 48 10.07 14.78 0.30
N ARG A 49 8.98 15.49 0.57
CA ARG A 49 7.88 14.92 1.35
C ARG A 49 7.25 13.75 0.60
N SER A 50 6.99 12.65 1.30
CA SER A 50 6.31 11.51 0.69
C SER A 50 4.94 11.92 0.16
N LYS A 51 4.64 11.41 -1.04
CA LYS A 51 3.31 11.53 -1.66
C LYS A 51 2.40 10.37 -1.29
N ASP A 52 2.97 9.34 -0.71
CA ASP A 52 2.23 8.20 -0.18
C ASP A 52 1.84 8.52 1.26
N SER A 53 0.63 8.98 1.44
CA SER A 53 0.12 9.45 2.73
C SER A 53 -1.30 9.00 2.99
N PRO A 54 -1.71 8.84 4.28
CA PRO A 54 -3.06 8.47 4.67
C PRO A 54 -4.16 9.39 4.13
N SER A 55 -3.85 10.65 3.84
CA SER A 55 -4.82 11.61 3.29
C SER A 55 -5.46 11.14 1.97
N ARG A 56 -4.76 10.31 1.18
CA ARG A 56 -5.33 9.72 -0.04
C ARG A 56 -6.51 8.80 0.29
N VAL A 57 -6.36 7.99 1.31
CA VAL A 57 -7.42 7.08 1.78
C VAL A 57 -8.59 7.87 2.38
N GLU A 58 -8.31 8.93 3.14
CA GLU A 58 -9.36 9.80 3.70
C GLU A 58 -10.24 10.39 2.59
N HIS A 59 -9.64 10.89 1.51
CA HIS A 59 -10.40 11.40 0.35
C HIS A 59 -11.22 10.30 -0.35
N LEU A 60 -10.67 9.09 -0.49
CA LEU A 60 -11.39 7.97 -1.09
C LEU A 60 -12.59 7.55 -0.23
N LEU A 61 -12.40 7.44 1.09
CA LEU A 61 -13.48 7.11 2.04
C LEU A 61 -14.57 8.18 2.05
N ALA A 62 -14.19 9.47 1.99
CA ALA A 62 -15.15 10.57 1.88
C ALA A 62 -15.96 10.49 0.59
N GLY A 63 -15.32 10.14 -0.54
CA GLY A 63 -16.00 9.93 -1.82
C GLY A 63 -16.99 8.76 -1.76
N LEU A 64 -16.61 7.63 -1.17
CA LEU A 64 -17.50 6.48 -0.96
C LEU A 64 -18.72 6.84 -0.10
N ALA A 65 -18.48 7.59 0.99
CA ALA A 65 -19.56 8.06 1.85
C ALA A 65 -20.55 8.98 1.13
N GLN A 66 -20.06 9.90 0.28
CA GLN A 66 -20.90 10.76 -0.54
C GLN A 66 -21.78 9.98 -1.53
N LEU A 67 -21.27 8.85 -2.02
CA LEU A 67 -22.00 7.95 -2.92
C LEU A 67 -22.91 6.97 -2.16
N GLY A 68 -22.92 6.99 -0.83
CA GLY A 68 -23.68 6.04 0.00
C GLY A 68 -23.18 4.59 -0.12
N LEU A 69 -21.92 4.38 -0.49
CA LEU A 69 -21.33 3.06 -0.66
C LEU A 69 -20.73 2.58 0.67
N PRO A 70 -21.07 1.37 1.13
CA PRO A 70 -20.52 0.82 2.35
C PRO A 70 -19.06 0.44 2.18
N VAL A 71 -18.31 0.57 3.27
CA VAL A 71 -16.94 0.07 3.38
C VAL A 71 -16.95 -1.15 4.29
N GLU A 72 -16.43 -2.26 3.80
CA GLU A 72 -16.38 -3.54 4.50
C GLU A 72 -14.98 -3.82 5.02
N ALA A 73 -14.89 -4.44 6.20
CA ALA A 73 -13.60 -4.92 6.71
C ALA A 73 -13.15 -6.16 5.92
N PRO A 74 -11.85 -6.31 5.64
CA PRO A 74 -11.34 -7.52 5.02
C PRO A 74 -11.43 -8.72 5.95
N GLN A 75 -11.63 -9.90 5.37
CA GLN A 75 -11.39 -11.17 6.04
C GLN A 75 -9.89 -11.37 6.27
N ASP A 76 -9.51 -12.09 7.32
CA ASP A 76 -8.11 -12.42 7.62
C ASP A 76 -7.80 -13.86 7.15
N PHE A 77 -7.07 -13.99 6.05
CA PHE A 77 -6.63 -15.28 5.49
C PHE A 77 -5.29 -15.76 6.09
N GLY A 78 -4.73 -14.99 7.03
CA GLY A 78 -3.43 -15.28 7.63
C GLY A 78 -2.26 -15.05 6.68
N MET A 79 -1.10 -15.58 7.05
CA MET A 79 0.14 -15.42 6.28
C MET A 79 0.26 -16.40 5.10
N GLY A 80 -0.56 -17.45 5.03
CA GLY A 80 -0.43 -18.51 4.02
C GLY A 80 -0.40 -17.99 2.58
N PRO A 81 -1.42 -17.23 2.12
CA PRO A 81 -1.43 -16.68 0.77
C PRO A 81 -0.26 -15.73 0.47
N ILE A 82 0.17 -14.96 1.47
CA ILE A 82 1.29 -14.03 1.35
C ILE A 82 2.60 -14.81 1.19
N ALA A 83 2.79 -15.87 1.98
CA ALA A 83 3.96 -16.74 1.90
C ALA A 83 4.02 -17.58 0.61
N ALA A 84 2.89 -17.76 -0.07
CA ALA A 84 2.86 -18.44 -1.37
C ALA A 84 3.52 -17.63 -2.50
N VAL A 85 3.62 -16.30 -2.36
CA VAL A 85 4.16 -15.39 -3.39
C VAL A 85 5.43 -14.65 -2.97
N HIS A 86 5.75 -14.64 -1.67
CA HIS A 86 6.95 -14.00 -1.13
C HIS A 86 7.90 -15.01 -0.49
N SER A 87 9.21 -14.80 -0.66
CA SER A 87 10.22 -15.66 -0.03
C SER A 87 10.22 -15.53 1.50
N PRO A 88 10.55 -16.62 2.23
CA PRO A 88 10.66 -16.56 3.69
C PRO A 88 11.63 -15.49 4.18
N GLU A 89 12.75 -15.28 3.48
CA GLU A 89 13.75 -14.27 3.81
C GLU A 89 13.20 -12.86 3.74
N TYR A 90 12.38 -12.57 2.69
CA TYR A 90 11.72 -11.27 2.56
C TYR A 90 10.71 -11.04 3.67
N LEU A 91 9.88 -12.03 3.98
CA LEU A 91 8.87 -11.91 5.04
C LEU A 91 9.54 -11.73 6.41
N GLN A 92 10.59 -12.50 6.70
CA GLN A 92 11.36 -12.35 7.93
C GLN A 92 12.03 -10.96 8.02
N TYR A 93 12.60 -10.49 6.91
CA TYR A 93 13.15 -9.14 6.84
C TYR A 93 12.07 -8.10 7.12
N PHE A 94 10.97 -8.09 6.37
CA PHE A 94 9.97 -7.03 6.44
C PHE A 94 9.27 -6.95 7.80
N THR A 95 9.01 -8.09 8.46
CA THR A 95 8.42 -8.13 9.80
C THR A 95 9.33 -7.56 10.88
N SER A 96 10.64 -7.58 10.69
CA SER A 96 11.64 -7.19 11.71
C SER A 96 12.50 -5.99 11.32
N ALA A 97 12.37 -5.49 10.09
CA ALA A 97 13.27 -4.49 9.54
C ALA A 97 13.31 -3.21 10.36
N TYR A 98 12.16 -2.66 10.73
CA TYR A 98 12.09 -1.42 11.49
C TYR A 98 12.74 -1.53 12.87
N ASP A 99 12.38 -2.54 13.66
CA ASP A 99 12.90 -2.71 15.02
C ASP A 99 14.42 -2.95 15.00
N ARG A 100 14.90 -3.76 14.06
CA ARG A 100 16.33 -4.03 13.88
C ARG A 100 17.10 -2.81 13.39
N TRP A 101 16.45 -1.97 12.57
CA TRP A 101 17.04 -0.70 12.14
C TRP A 101 17.19 0.27 13.30
N GLN A 102 16.15 0.43 14.13
CA GLN A 102 16.19 1.29 15.31
C GLN A 102 17.19 0.79 16.39
N ALA A 103 17.55 -0.47 16.36
CA ALA A 103 18.56 -1.05 17.26
C ALA A 103 20.01 -0.85 16.75
N LEU A 104 20.23 -0.21 15.59
CA LEU A 104 21.56 0.10 15.10
C LEU A 104 22.24 1.14 16.01
N PRO A 105 23.58 1.05 16.20
CA PRO A 105 24.31 2.06 16.97
C PRO A 105 24.30 3.42 16.25
N GLY A 106 24.22 4.49 17.04
CA GLY A 106 24.12 5.85 16.53
C GLY A 106 22.68 6.29 16.32
N ASP A 107 22.47 7.18 15.35
CA ASP A 107 21.15 7.65 14.93
C ASP A 107 20.83 7.09 13.52
N PRO A 108 20.10 6.00 13.43
CA PRO A 108 19.81 5.35 12.14
C PRO A 108 18.75 6.09 11.32
N GLY A 109 18.18 7.15 11.84
CA GLY A 109 17.05 7.85 11.26
C GLY A 109 15.70 7.18 11.56
N PRO A 110 14.57 7.90 11.34
CA PRO A 110 13.24 7.46 11.76
C PRO A 110 12.65 6.35 10.91
N GLU A 111 13.19 6.06 9.74
CA GLU A 111 12.66 5.12 8.78
C GLU A 111 13.77 4.31 8.12
N VAL A 112 13.45 3.07 7.71
CA VAL A 112 14.38 2.18 7.02
C VAL A 112 14.46 2.60 5.56
N VAL A 113 15.66 2.98 5.11
CA VAL A 113 15.92 3.41 3.72
C VAL A 113 17.19 2.72 3.22
N PRO A 114 17.20 2.14 2.01
CA PRO A 114 18.40 1.51 1.48
C PRO A 114 19.45 2.57 1.10
N ASN A 115 20.69 2.32 1.47
CA ASN A 115 21.85 3.13 1.06
C ASN A 115 22.97 2.30 0.41
N ILE A 116 22.85 0.99 0.48
CA ILE A 116 23.77 0.00 -0.09
C ILE A 116 22.96 -1.08 -0.79
N HIS A 117 23.26 -1.38 -2.04
CA HIS A 117 22.61 -2.45 -2.80
C HIS A 117 23.62 -3.58 -3.08
N PRO A 118 23.60 -4.68 -2.33
CA PRO A 118 24.48 -5.82 -2.58
C PRO A 118 24.26 -6.40 -3.98
N ASN A 119 25.34 -6.82 -4.61
CA ASN A 119 25.26 -7.49 -5.89
C ASN A 119 24.76 -8.93 -5.72
N HIS A 120 23.57 -9.22 -6.18
CA HIS A 120 22.93 -10.54 -6.07
C HIS A 120 23.71 -11.67 -6.78
N TYR A 121 24.57 -11.34 -7.75
CA TYR A 121 25.38 -12.35 -8.46
C TYR A 121 26.69 -12.68 -7.76
N ALA A 122 27.20 -11.79 -6.92
CA ALA A 122 28.51 -11.93 -6.30
C ALA A 122 28.46 -11.98 -4.77
N ALA A 123 27.32 -11.71 -4.15
CA ALA A 123 27.14 -11.69 -2.70
C ALA A 123 26.22 -12.82 -2.23
N THR A 124 26.50 -13.31 -1.03
CA THR A 124 25.55 -14.14 -0.27
C THR A 124 24.52 -13.25 0.41
N TYR A 125 23.39 -13.83 0.82
CA TYR A 125 22.35 -13.09 1.53
C TYR A 125 22.91 -12.36 2.77
N PRO A 126 22.72 -11.03 2.88
CA PRO A 126 23.31 -10.25 3.95
C PRO A 126 22.79 -10.63 5.35
N ARG A 127 23.67 -10.55 6.36
CA ARG A 127 23.27 -10.80 7.76
C ARG A 127 22.77 -9.54 8.46
N SER A 128 23.32 -8.37 8.11
CA SER A 128 22.93 -7.10 8.72
C SER A 128 21.62 -6.57 8.13
N VAL A 129 20.83 -5.87 8.94
CA VAL A 129 19.61 -5.22 8.45
C VAL A 129 19.90 -4.19 7.36
N VAL A 130 21.03 -3.48 7.42
CA VAL A 130 21.44 -2.53 6.38
C VAL A 130 21.64 -3.22 5.03
N GLY A 131 22.35 -4.33 5.00
CA GLY A 131 22.54 -5.10 3.78
C GLY A 131 21.23 -5.75 3.28
N GLN A 132 20.42 -6.28 4.17
CA GLN A 132 19.10 -6.84 3.84
C GLN A 132 18.16 -5.78 3.28
N THR A 133 18.21 -4.56 3.80
CA THR A 133 17.44 -3.44 3.26
C THR A 133 17.76 -3.21 1.79
N GLY A 134 19.04 -3.08 1.43
CA GLY A 134 19.43 -2.93 0.03
C GLY A 134 19.28 -4.18 -0.83
N TRP A 135 19.12 -5.36 -0.20
CA TRP A 135 18.84 -6.61 -0.91
C TRP A 135 17.37 -6.69 -1.34
N HIS A 136 16.46 -6.23 -0.49
CA HIS A 136 15.00 -6.33 -0.72
C HIS A 136 14.36 -5.06 -1.26
N MET A 137 14.96 -3.91 -1.06
CA MET A 137 14.44 -2.62 -1.52
C MET A 137 15.29 -2.11 -2.69
N SER A 138 14.66 -1.96 -3.84
CA SER A 138 15.35 -1.53 -5.08
C SER A 138 15.60 -0.03 -5.15
N ASP A 139 14.82 0.76 -4.41
CA ASP A 139 14.90 2.23 -4.42
C ASP A 139 14.62 2.83 -3.02
N THR A 140 14.57 4.15 -2.96
CA THR A 140 14.39 4.92 -1.74
C THR A 140 12.98 5.54 -1.63
N ASN A 141 12.02 5.08 -2.47
CA ASN A 141 10.72 5.75 -2.59
C ASN A 141 9.66 5.21 -1.62
N CYS A 142 9.94 4.10 -0.94
CA CYS A 142 9.03 3.50 0.01
C CYS A 142 9.75 3.16 1.33
N PRO A 143 10.09 4.16 2.16
CA PRO A 143 10.70 3.94 3.46
C PRO A 143 9.83 3.05 4.35
N ILE A 144 10.46 2.19 5.16
CA ILE A 144 9.73 1.33 6.10
C ILE A 144 9.68 2.01 7.47
N GLY A 145 8.48 2.37 7.89
CA GLY A 145 8.18 2.91 9.21
C GLY A 145 7.68 1.83 10.18
N PRO A 146 7.37 2.21 11.42
CA PRO A 146 7.01 1.28 12.50
C PRO A 146 5.74 0.46 12.23
N ARG A 147 4.85 0.96 11.40
CA ARG A 147 3.57 0.31 11.07
C ARG A 147 3.47 -0.20 9.64
N SER A 148 4.54 -0.09 8.86
CA SER A 148 4.53 -0.43 7.43
C SER A 148 4.18 -1.90 7.18
N PHE A 149 4.72 -2.84 7.97
CA PHE A 149 4.38 -4.25 7.84
C PHE A 149 2.89 -4.51 8.14
N ALA A 150 2.36 -3.95 9.22
CA ALA A 150 0.95 -4.11 9.59
C ALA A 150 0.02 -3.53 8.50
N ALA A 151 0.36 -2.36 7.96
CA ALA A 151 -0.38 -1.73 6.87
C ALA A 151 -0.36 -2.57 5.60
N ALA A 152 0.81 -3.08 5.19
CA ALA A 152 0.95 -3.95 4.04
C ALA A 152 0.19 -5.28 4.20
N TYR A 153 0.25 -5.87 5.40
CA TYR A 153 -0.52 -7.08 5.73
C TYR A 153 -2.02 -6.85 5.53
N ARG A 154 -2.58 -5.78 6.11
CA ARG A 154 -4.01 -5.46 5.95
C ARG A 154 -4.38 -5.11 4.51
N SER A 155 -3.50 -4.49 3.76
CA SER A 155 -3.68 -4.25 2.33
C SER A 155 -3.78 -5.56 1.55
N ALA A 156 -2.92 -6.53 1.83
CA ALA A 156 -2.97 -7.86 1.23
C ALA A 156 -4.28 -8.59 1.57
N GLN A 157 -4.74 -8.54 2.84
CA GLN A 157 -6.02 -9.13 3.24
C GLN A 157 -7.21 -8.47 2.51
N SER A 158 -7.17 -7.16 2.30
CA SER A 158 -8.19 -6.43 1.53
C SER A 158 -8.23 -6.91 0.07
N ALA A 159 -7.07 -7.08 -0.55
CA ALA A 159 -6.98 -7.60 -1.92
C ALA A 159 -7.47 -9.05 -2.04
N LEU A 160 -7.10 -9.91 -1.09
CA LEU A 160 -7.57 -11.30 -1.04
C LEU A 160 -9.09 -11.39 -0.87
N THR A 161 -9.66 -10.59 0.03
CA THR A 161 -11.11 -10.51 0.22
C THR A 161 -11.82 -10.06 -1.06
N ALA A 162 -11.30 -9.02 -1.72
CA ALA A 162 -11.87 -8.55 -2.98
C ALA A 162 -11.78 -9.60 -4.09
N ALA A 163 -10.66 -10.32 -4.18
CA ALA A 163 -10.50 -11.41 -5.15
C ALA A 163 -11.48 -12.56 -4.89
N GLU A 164 -11.67 -12.96 -3.65
CA GLU A 164 -12.65 -14.01 -3.29
C GLU A 164 -14.07 -13.61 -3.69
N ILE A 165 -14.47 -12.36 -3.43
CA ILE A 165 -15.79 -11.84 -3.79
C ILE A 165 -16.03 -11.87 -5.30
N VAL A 166 -15.01 -11.55 -6.10
CA VAL A 166 -15.14 -11.52 -7.58
C VAL A 166 -15.16 -12.91 -8.19
N MET A 167 -14.61 -13.92 -7.49
CA MET A 167 -14.54 -15.31 -7.98
C MET A 167 -15.77 -16.14 -7.61
N GLN A 168 -16.67 -15.64 -6.78
CA GLN A 168 -17.96 -16.27 -6.43
C GLN A 168 -19.04 -15.94 -7.47
#